data_4ca9c3e66d9d5ea2a6422b51c1768161
#
_entry.id   4ca9c3e66d9d5ea2a6422b51c1768161
#
_cell.length_a   1.000
_cell.length_b   1.000
_cell.length_c   1.000
_cell.angle_alpha   90.00
_cell.angle_beta   90.00
_cell.angle_gamma   90.00
#
_symmetry.space_group_name_H-M   'P 1'
#
loop_
_entity.id
_entity.type
_entity.pdbx_description
1 polymer ?
#
loop_
_entity_poly.entity_id
_entity_poly.type
_entity_poly.pdbx_seq_one_letter_code
_entity_poly.pdbx_strand_id
1 'polypeptide(L)'
;MSAALATLGGASAGEWEFGGEVAGEVRYFPQSAQFPDQFDDWQPSGTLQADLRWKSDDGKHQIVVVPFGRLDAQDDNRTHADLREGYYRYVSNSDWTLLIGAAKVFWGTVESRHLVDVINQTDGVEDIDEEDKLGQPMVKLSLLKGWGQLDLFVLPGFRTRTFPGPEGRLRFALPIDTDNPIFERNARRGAVDYAARYSNFFGNWDVGVSAFHGTSREPRFTIAPTGAALLPVYDRITQGSLDVQYTAGAWLWKGEAIVRGGQGKTFFAGVAGFEYTVYQIFDKPWDLGLLAEYLYDGRDDGFVLETFGLTSAAPFTAFQNDVFTGARLAFNDTQDTSMLAGVSVDVDDSSLSMFVEAERRLGQNWRAELESRLFFNVDPANLAASVRNDDFLTFRLTRYF
;
A
#
# COMPACT_ATOMS: atom_id res chain seq x y z
N MET A 1 24.46 -24.71 -9.12
CA MET A 1 25.89 -24.43 -8.90
C MET A 1 25.97 -23.49 -7.71
N SER A 2 26.33 -24.02 -6.55
CA SER A 2 26.52 -23.21 -5.33
C SER A 2 27.78 -22.37 -5.48
N ALA A 3 27.63 -21.05 -5.47
CA ALA A 3 28.75 -20.12 -5.39
C ALA A 3 29.15 -20.03 -3.91
N ALA A 4 30.23 -20.70 -3.53
CA ALA A 4 30.87 -20.50 -2.25
C ALA A 4 31.59 -19.15 -2.27
N LEU A 5 31.08 -18.17 -1.52
CA LEU A 5 31.83 -16.95 -1.22
C LEU A 5 32.82 -17.20 -0.08
N ALA A 6 34.06 -16.82 -0.34
CA ALA A 6 35.16 -16.96 0.57
C ALA A 6 34.95 -16.09 1.82
N THR A 7 35.11 -16.70 3.00
CA THR A 7 35.12 -16.04 4.31
C THR A 7 36.37 -15.17 4.46
N LEU A 8 36.19 -13.85 4.55
CA LEU A 8 37.19 -12.96 5.15
C LEU A 8 37.02 -13.01 6.68
N GLY A 9 37.91 -13.68 7.36
CA GLY A 9 37.90 -13.81 8.79
C GLY A 9 38.32 -12.53 9.51
N GLY A 10 37.58 -12.19 10.58
CA GLY A 10 37.97 -11.19 11.57
C GLY A 10 36.79 -10.68 12.38
N ALA A 11 36.68 -11.13 13.65
CA ALA A 11 35.93 -10.63 14.79
C ALA A 11 34.45 -10.27 14.56
N SER A 12 33.56 -11.08 15.12
CA SER A 12 32.08 -11.03 15.07
C SER A 12 31.52 -11.55 13.75
N ALA A 13 31.64 -12.86 13.57
CA ALA A 13 31.13 -13.57 12.41
C ALA A 13 29.60 -13.71 12.54
N GLY A 14 28.84 -12.73 12.02
CA GLY A 14 27.42 -12.88 11.76
C GLY A 14 27.20 -13.57 10.41
N GLU A 15 26.00 -14.07 10.19
CA GLU A 15 25.58 -14.72 8.95
C GLU A 15 24.97 -13.70 7.98
N TRP A 16 25.36 -13.80 6.71
CA TRP A 16 24.76 -13.05 5.62
C TRP A 16 23.84 -13.96 4.82
N GLU A 17 22.61 -13.51 4.61
CA GLU A 17 21.65 -14.10 3.69
C GLU A 17 21.50 -13.16 2.49
N PHE A 18 21.55 -13.73 1.29
CA PHE A 18 21.39 -13.01 0.03
C PHE A 18 20.26 -13.65 -0.75
N GLY A 19 19.30 -12.85 -1.13
CA GLY A 19 18.19 -13.22 -1.98
C GLY A 19 17.84 -12.09 -2.92
N GLY A 20 16.89 -12.33 -3.77
CA GLY A 20 16.38 -11.30 -4.65
C GLY A 20 15.45 -11.87 -5.69
N GLU A 21 14.92 -10.96 -6.49
CA GLU A 21 14.02 -11.30 -7.57
C GLU A 21 14.26 -10.42 -8.80
N VAL A 22 13.97 -10.98 -9.96
CA VAL A 22 13.82 -10.24 -11.21
C VAL A 22 12.47 -10.60 -11.80
N ALA A 23 11.70 -9.59 -12.21
CA ALA A 23 10.42 -9.82 -12.85
C ALA A 23 10.30 -9.08 -14.18
N GLY A 24 9.58 -9.73 -15.11
CA GLY A 24 9.03 -9.10 -16.30
C GLY A 24 7.53 -8.96 -16.14
N GLU A 25 7.00 -7.81 -16.51
CA GLU A 25 5.59 -7.45 -16.38
C GLU A 25 5.09 -6.84 -17.67
N VAL A 26 3.87 -7.17 -18.06
CA VAL A 26 3.16 -6.54 -19.17
C VAL A 26 1.75 -6.19 -18.71
N ARG A 27 1.41 -4.91 -18.76
CA ARG A 27 0.05 -4.42 -18.52
C ARG A 27 -0.60 -4.07 -19.86
N TYR A 28 -1.81 -4.55 -20.07
CA TYR A 28 -2.59 -4.31 -21.28
C TYR A 28 -3.86 -3.53 -20.94
N PHE A 29 -4.10 -2.42 -21.66
CA PHE A 29 -5.28 -1.58 -21.56
C PHE A 29 -6.14 -1.78 -22.80
N PRO A 30 -7.32 -2.44 -22.69
CA PRO A 30 -8.16 -2.74 -23.85
C PRO A 30 -8.92 -1.51 -24.40
N GLN A 31 -9.00 -0.43 -23.62
CA GLN A 31 -9.69 0.79 -24.01
C GLN A 31 -8.71 1.89 -24.42
N SER A 32 -9.10 2.72 -25.38
CA SER A 32 -8.29 3.86 -25.80
C SER A 32 -8.04 4.83 -24.65
N ALA A 33 -6.89 5.45 -24.65
CA ALA A 33 -6.49 6.46 -23.68
C ALA A 33 -7.54 7.58 -23.57
N GLN A 34 -7.79 8.03 -22.33
CA GLN A 34 -8.82 9.04 -22.07
C GLN A 34 -8.30 10.46 -22.27
N PHE A 35 -7.01 10.69 -22.02
CA PHE A 35 -6.41 12.02 -22.06
C PHE A 35 -5.29 12.10 -23.10
N PRO A 36 -5.02 13.31 -23.62
CA PRO A 36 -3.87 13.52 -24.49
C PRO A 36 -2.56 13.08 -23.86
N ASP A 37 -1.61 12.70 -24.69
CA ASP A 37 -0.24 12.29 -24.35
C ASP A 37 -0.13 10.94 -23.62
N GLN A 38 -1.22 10.32 -23.18
CA GLN A 38 -1.19 8.96 -22.63
C GLN A 38 -0.82 7.93 -23.72
N PHE A 39 -0.03 6.91 -23.34
CA PHE A 39 0.23 5.77 -24.22
C PHE A 39 -1.06 4.96 -24.48
N ASP A 40 -1.08 4.17 -25.54
CA ASP A 40 -2.28 3.44 -25.99
C ASP A 40 -2.51 2.16 -25.15
N ASP A 41 -1.95 1.01 -25.58
CA ASP A 41 -2.44 -0.31 -25.14
C ASP A 41 -1.48 -1.05 -24.20
N TRP A 42 -0.19 -1.08 -24.50
CA TRP A 42 0.76 -1.98 -23.86
C TRP A 42 1.80 -1.24 -23.04
N GLN A 43 1.99 -1.69 -21.81
CA GLN A 43 2.98 -1.16 -20.87
C GLN A 43 3.90 -2.29 -20.37
N PRO A 44 4.94 -2.62 -21.12
CA PRO A 44 5.94 -3.58 -20.65
C PRO A 44 6.90 -2.91 -19.67
N SER A 45 7.22 -3.64 -18.60
CA SER A 45 8.21 -3.21 -17.60
C SER A 45 9.01 -4.37 -17.04
N GLY A 46 10.11 -4.06 -16.38
CA GLY A 46 10.95 -5.02 -15.68
C GLY A 46 11.38 -4.49 -14.33
N THR A 47 11.44 -5.37 -13.32
CA THR A 47 11.87 -5.02 -11.97
C THR A 47 13.04 -5.88 -11.51
N LEU A 48 13.86 -5.31 -10.65
CA LEU A 48 14.92 -5.99 -9.93
C LEU A 48 14.86 -5.58 -8.47
N GLN A 49 14.81 -6.54 -7.56
CA GLN A 49 14.94 -6.31 -6.13
C GLN A 49 16.01 -7.25 -5.56
N ALA A 50 16.88 -6.73 -4.71
CA ALA A 50 17.78 -7.56 -3.91
C ALA A 50 17.36 -7.53 -2.44
N ASP A 51 17.60 -8.61 -1.72
CA ASP A 51 17.34 -8.73 -0.29
C ASP A 51 18.65 -9.15 0.40
N LEU A 52 19.22 -8.23 1.15
CA LEU A 52 20.51 -8.40 1.82
C LEU A 52 20.26 -8.34 3.33
N ARG A 53 20.47 -9.45 4.02
CA ARG A 53 20.25 -9.55 5.46
C ARG A 53 21.52 -10.03 6.16
N TRP A 54 21.89 -9.32 7.20
CA TRP A 54 22.95 -9.75 8.11
C TRP A 54 22.39 -9.91 9.52
N LYS A 55 22.81 -10.98 10.20
CA LYS A 55 22.45 -11.26 11.59
C LYS A 55 23.70 -11.66 12.37
N SER A 56 23.88 -11.07 13.56
CA SER A 56 24.97 -11.44 14.46
C SER A 56 24.78 -12.84 15.05
N ASP A 57 25.87 -13.49 15.49
CA ASP A 57 25.84 -14.83 16.07
C ASP A 57 24.95 -14.92 17.33
N ASP A 58 24.87 -13.86 18.12
CA ASP A 58 23.97 -13.78 19.28
C ASP A 58 22.52 -13.46 18.93
N GLY A 59 22.24 -13.25 17.64
CA GLY A 59 20.92 -12.94 17.09
C GLY A 59 20.34 -11.58 17.45
N LYS A 60 21.09 -10.73 18.15
CA LYS A 60 20.60 -9.45 18.66
C LYS A 60 20.70 -8.31 17.66
N HIS A 61 21.66 -8.36 16.76
CA HIS A 61 21.93 -7.31 15.78
C HIS A 61 21.54 -7.80 14.40
N GLN A 62 20.80 -6.99 13.67
CA GLN A 62 20.38 -7.30 12.30
C GLN A 62 20.52 -6.05 11.44
N ILE A 63 20.96 -6.25 10.20
CA ILE A 63 20.96 -5.24 9.14
C ILE A 63 20.15 -5.80 7.98
N VAL A 64 19.25 -4.99 7.44
CA VAL A 64 18.44 -5.33 6.27
C VAL A 64 18.62 -4.22 5.26
N VAL A 65 18.85 -4.58 3.98
CA VAL A 65 18.96 -3.64 2.87
C VAL A 65 18.23 -4.24 1.67
N VAL A 66 17.18 -3.56 1.20
CA VAL A 66 16.33 -4.00 0.09
C VAL A 66 16.27 -2.90 -0.97
N PRO A 67 17.27 -2.82 -1.86
CA PRO A 67 17.22 -1.95 -3.03
C PRO A 67 16.25 -2.52 -4.07
N PHE A 68 15.56 -1.62 -4.75
CA PHE A 68 14.59 -1.90 -5.79
C PHE A 68 14.85 -1.01 -7.01
N GLY A 69 14.54 -1.51 -8.19
CA GLY A 69 14.54 -0.74 -9.41
C GLY A 69 13.52 -1.26 -10.40
N ARG A 70 12.86 -0.34 -11.11
CA ARG A 70 11.93 -0.62 -12.21
C ARG A 70 12.36 0.17 -13.45
N LEU A 71 12.26 -0.48 -14.58
CA LEU A 71 12.32 0.14 -15.89
C LEU A 71 10.96 -0.07 -16.57
N ASP A 72 10.31 1.02 -16.95
CA ASP A 72 9.04 1.01 -17.67
C ASP A 72 9.24 1.60 -19.07
N ALA A 73 8.58 1.03 -20.08
CA ALA A 73 8.77 1.44 -21.47
C ALA A 73 7.86 2.61 -21.89
N GLN A 74 6.87 2.98 -21.08
CA GLN A 74 5.83 3.93 -21.45
C GLN A 74 5.70 5.11 -20.50
N ASP A 75 6.07 4.95 -19.24
CA ASP A 75 5.93 5.97 -18.21
C ASP A 75 7.28 6.25 -17.53
N ASP A 76 7.86 7.41 -17.80
CA ASP A 76 9.16 7.82 -17.25
C ASP A 76 9.11 7.92 -15.72
N ASN A 77 7.98 8.30 -15.12
CA ASN A 77 7.84 8.36 -13.66
C ASN A 77 7.81 6.96 -13.03
N ARG A 78 7.39 5.95 -13.79
CA ARG A 78 7.41 4.55 -13.36
C ARG A 78 8.80 3.92 -13.51
N THR A 79 9.71 4.54 -14.27
CA THR A 79 11.13 4.18 -14.30
C THR A 79 11.84 4.81 -13.13
N HIS A 80 12.11 4.04 -12.08
CA HIS A 80 12.70 4.57 -10.86
C HIS A 80 13.54 3.53 -10.10
N ALA A 81 14.29 4.03 -9.13
CA ALA A 81 15.00 3.20 -8.15
C ALA A 81 14.68 3.68 -6.74
N ASP A 82 14.54 2.74 -5.81
CA ASP A 82 14.23 3.02 -4.43
C ASP A 82 15.01 2.13 -3.46
N LEU A 83 15.17 2.59 -2.22
CA LEU A 83 15.54 1.77 -1.08
C LEU A 83 14.26 1.44 -0.30
N ARG A 84 13.67 0.27 -0.62
CA ARG A 84 12.43 -0.19 0.02
C ARG A 84 12.58 -0.36 1.52
N GLU A 85 13.72 -0.96 1.93
CA GLU A 85 14.13 -1.08 3.33
C GLU A 85 15.64 -0.91 3.45
N GLY A 86 16.08 -0.22 4.51
CA GLY A 86 17.49 -0.02 4.82
C GLY A 86 17.62 0.33 6.29
N TYR A 87 17.68 -0.68 7.17
CA TYR A 87 17.69 -0.46 8.61
C TYR A 87 18.62 -1.37 9.39
N TYR A 88 18.99 -0.90 10.57
CA TYR A 88 19.57 -1.68 11.63
C TYR A 88 18.53 -1.96 12.70
N ARG A 89 18.47 -3.20 13.21
CA ARG A 89 17.61 -3.62 14.30
C ARG A 89 18.41 -4.26 15.42
N TYR A 90 18.16 -3.81 16.65
CA TYR A 90 18.67 -4.41 17.87
C TYR A 90 17.54 -5.06 18.66
N VAL A 91 17.72 -6.32 19.05
CA VAL A 91 16.79 -7.10 19.88
C VAL A 91 17.39 -7.30 21.25
N SER A 92 16.76 -6.75 22.28
CA SER A 92 17.19 -6.85 23.67
C SER A 92 16.76 -8.18 24.29
N ASN A 93 17.51 -8.62 25.33
CA ASN A 93 17.07 -9.73 26.19
C ASN A 93 15.91 -9.34 27.13
N SER A 94 15.48 -8.08 27.15
CA SER A 94 14.49 -7.52 28.10
C SER A 94 13.18 -7.14 27.42
N ASP A 95 12.77 -7.87 26.37
CA ASP A 95 11.49 -7.72 25.65
C ASP A 95 11.30 -6.33 25.05
N TRP A 96 12.34 -5.77 24.46
CA TRP A 96 12.27 -4.58 23.63
C TRP A 96 13.16 -4.69 22.39
N THR A 97 12.77 -3.99 21.34
CA THR A 97 13.50 -3.94 20.08
C THR A 97 13.63 -2.49 19.62
N LEU A 98 14.81 -2.12 19.14
CA LEU A 98 15.06 -0.81 18.52
C LEU A 98 15.38 -1.00 17.05
N LEU A 99 14.68 -0.27 16.17
CA LEU A 99 14.96 -0.20 14.75
C LEU A 99 15.31 1.23 14.36
N ILE A 100 16.36 1.40 13.58
CA ILE A 100 16.82 2.70 13.07
C ILE A 100 17.11 2.57 11.59
N GLY A 101 16.47 3.37 10.74
CA GLY A 101 16.65 3.38 9.29
C GLY A 101 15.35 3.52 8.54
N ALA A 102 15.35 3.19 7.25
CA ALA A 102 14.16 3.18 6.43
C ALA A 102 13.50 1.79 6.48
N ALA A 103 12.22 1.73 6.84
CA ALA A 103 11.47 0.47 6.92
C ALA A 103 10.03 0.65 6.46
N LYS A 104 9.41 -0.47 6.08
CA LYS A 104 7.97 -0.55 5.85
C LYS A 104 7.28 -1.10 7.09
N VAL A 105 6.15 -0.51 7.46
CA VAL A 105 5.28 -0.93 8.56
C VAL A 105 3.88 -0.99 8.00
N PHE A 106 3.20 -2.07 8.21
CA PHE A 106 1.80 -2.23 7.81
C PHE A 106 0.91 -2.30 9.05
N TRP A 107 -0.17 -1.51 9.03
CA TRP A 107 -1.26 -1.58 9.98
C TRP A 107 -2.55 -1.78 9.21
N GLY A 108 -3.37 -2.72 9.62
CA GLY A 108 -4.64 -2.98 8.96
C GLY A 108 -5.13 -4.41 9.17
N THR A 109 -6.42 -4.61 8.96
CA THR A 109 -7.10 -5.90 9.12
C THR A 109 -8.13 -6.18 8.04
N VAL A 110 -8.67 -5.14 7.41
CA VAL A 110 -9.69 -5.23 6.35
C VAL A 110 -9.06 -5.48 4.98
N GLU A 111 -9.86 -5.81 3.98
CA GLU A 111 -9.38 -6.13 2.62
C GLU A 111 -9.45 -4.94 1.66
N SER A 112 -10.55 -4.18 1.74
CA SER A 112 -10.88 -3.19 0.71
C SER A 112 -10.12 -1.88 0.82
N ARG A 113 -9.73 -1.45 2.04
CA ARG A 113 -9.04 -0.19 2.28
C ARG A 113 -8.41 -0.11 3.66
N HIS A 114 -7.11 0.13 3.73
CA HIS A 114 -6.34 0.18 4.99
C HIS A 114 -6.32 1.59 5.59
N LEU A 115 -7.41 2.00 6.27
CA LEU A 115 -7.56 3.34 6.86
C LEU A 115 -6.51 3.66 7.93
N VAL A 116 -6.09 2.66 8.69
CA VAL A 116 -5.16 2.83 9.81
C VAL A 116 -3.69 2.84 9.37
N ASP A 117 -3.38 2.47 8.12
CA ASP A 117 -2.01 2.40 7.58
C ASP A 117 -1.48 3.79 7.17
N VAL A 118 -0.93 4.51 8.16
CA VAL A 118 -0.57 5.93 8.05
C VAL A 118 0.94 6.20 8.16
N ILE A 119 1.78 5.18 8.36
CA ILE A 119 3.22 5.37 8.59
C ILE A 119 3.96 5.61 7.28
N ASN A 120 3.80 4.69 6.34
CA ASN A 120 4.52 4.72 5.07
C ASN A 120 3.76 5.51 4.00
N GLN A 121 4.51 6.14 3.11
CA GLN A 121 3.96 6.77 1.93
C GLN A 121 3.66 5.73 0.86
N THR A 122 2.58 5.91 0.11
CA THR A 122 2.22 5.07 -1.04
C THR A 122 3.16 5.32 -2.22
N ASP A 123 3.57 4.26 -2.89
CA ASP A 123 4.28 4.28 -4.17
C ASP A 123 3.25 4.12 -5.31
N GLY A 124 2.55 5.22 -5.62
CA GLY A 124 1.42 5.21 -6.54
C GLY A 124 1.78 5.04 -8.01
N VAL A 125 3.07 4.88 -8.37
CA VAL A 125 3.48 4.48 -9.72
C VAL A 125 3.52 2.96 -9.88
N GLU A 126 3.61 2.19 -8.77
CA GLU A 126 3.61 0.74 -8.84
C GLU A 126 2.21 0.21 -9.14
N ASP A 127 1.23 0.54 -8.30
CA ASP A 127 -0.19 0.21 -8.53
C ASP A 127 -1.16 1.24 -7.95
N ILE A 128 -2.44 1.14 -8.39
CA ILE A 128 -3.54 2.01 -7.96
C ILE A 128 -4.16 1.57 -6.63
N ASP A 129 -3.92 0.34 -6.18
CA ASP A 129 -4.50 -0.22 -4.94
C ASP A 129 -3.94 0.36 -3.65
N GLU A 130 -2.87 1.16 -3.76
CA GLU A 130 -2.17 1.78 -2.63
C GLU A 130 -1.45 0.80 -1.67
N GLU A 131 -1.27 -0.46 -2.07
CA GLU A 131 -0.57 -1.44 -1.25
C GLU A 131 0.95 -1.29 -1.31
N ASP A 132 1.46 -0.83 -2.44
CA ASP A 132 2.89 -0.55 -2.59
C ASP A 132 3.32 0.67 -1.78
N LYS A 133 4.28 0.46 -0.88
CA LYS A 133 4.76 1.49 0.06
C LYS A 133 6.24 1.79 -0.10
N LEU A 134 6.57 3.08 0.02
CA LEU A 134 7.94 3.57 0.12
C LEU A 134 8.49 3.35 1.53
N GLY A 135 9.75 2.97 1.66
CA GLY A 135 10.42 2.88 2.96
C GLY A 135 10.44 4.22 3.69
N GLN A 136 9.90 4.28 4.92
CA GLN A 136 9.88 5.49 5.73
C GLN A 136 11.10 5.52 6.67
N PRO A 137 11.92 6.58 6.65
CA PRO A 137 12.94 6.78 7.67
C PRO A 137 12.32 6.85 9.06
N MET A 138 12.82 6.04 10.00
CA MET A 138 12.26 5.96 11.35
C MET A 138 13.25 5.54 12.41
N VAL A 139 12.95 5.93 13.65
CA VAL A 139 13.43 5.28 14.87
C VAL A 139 12.19 4.66 15.50
N LYS A 140 12.14 3.33 15.58
CA LYS A 140 11.05 2.57 16.18
C LYS A 140 11.53 1.84 17.43
N LEU A 141 10.88 2.08 18.57
CA LEU A 141 11.04 1.31 19.79
C LEU A 141 9.79 0.45 20.01
N SER A 142 9.99 -0.87 20.03
CA SER A 142 8.93 -1.84 20.34
C SER A 142 9.13 -2.42 21.72
N LEU A 143 8.10 -2.36 22.56
CA LEU A 143 8.07 -2.95 23.91
C LEU A 143 7.08 -4.11 23.89
N LEU A 144 7.56 -5.35 24.06
CA LEU A 144 6.71 -6.53 24.14
C LEU A 144 6.64 -6.98 25.59
N LYS A 145 5.45 -6.86 26.21
CA LYS A 145 5.24 -7.15 27.63
C LYS A 145 4.01 -8.03 27.85
N GLY A 146 3.83 -8.55 29.05
CA GLY A 146 2.65 -9.35 29.37
C GLY A 146 1.30 -8.61 29.24
N TRP A 147 1.34 -7.29 29.14
CA TRP A 147 0.14 -6.45 28.89
C TRP A 147 -0.08 -6.12 27.41
N GLY A 148 0.74 -6.62 26.50
CA GLY A 148 0.66 -6.35 25.05
C GLY A 148 1.93 -5.77 24.47
N GLN A 149 1.84 -5.30 23.23
CA GLN A 149 2.92 -4.63 22.52
C GLN A 149 2.65 -3.12 22.41
N LEU A 150 3.67 -2.31 22.69
CA LEU A 150 3.67 -0.88 22.45
C LEU A 150 4.80 -0.52 21.50
N ASP A 151 4.46 0.04 20.35
CA ASP A 151 5.39 0.57 19.36
C ASP A 151 5.38 2.11 19.42
N LEU A 152 6.55 2.72 19.53
CA LEU A 152 6.76 4.16 19.52
C LEU A 152 7.63 4.54 18.33
N PHE A 153 7.22 5.56 17.57
CA PHE A 153 7.87 6.00 16.35
C PHE A 153 8.28 7.45 16.39
N VAL A 154 9.49 7.72 15.95
CA VAL A 154 9.95 9.03 15.50
C VAL A 154 10.30 8.90 14.04
N LEU A 155 9.68 9.68 13.17
CA LEU A 155 9.77 9.60 11.72
C LEU A 155 10.49 10.84 11.18
N PRO A 156 11.83 10.86 11.15
CA PRO A 156 12.59 11.97 10.60
C PRO A 156 12.56 11.91 9.07
N GLY A 157 12.16 12.98 8.45
CA GLY A 157 12.08 13.07 6.98
C GLY A 157 10.78 12.50 6.43
N PHE A 158 10.18 13.27 5.54
CA PHE A 158 8.95 12.95 4.83
C PHE A 158 9.27 12.58 3.39
N ARG A 159 8.68 11.50 2.89
CA ARG A 159 8.71 11.09 1.48
C ARG A 159 7.41 11.51 0.79
N THR A 160 7.53 12.17 -0.35
CA THR A 160 6.36 12.52 -1.18
C THR A 160 5.82 11.28 -1.89
N ARG A 161 4.51 11.22 -2.08
CA ARG A 161 3.85 10.18 -2.89
C ARG A 161 4.31 10.26 -4.34
N THR A 162 4.52 9.14 -4.97
CA THR A 162 4.77 9.03 -6.40
C THR A 162 3.45 8.98 -7.18
N PHE A 163 3.46 9.43 -8.42
CA PHE A 163 2.29 9.43 -9.29
C PHE A 163 2.72 9.13 -10.73
N PRO A 164 1.83 8.51 -11.55
CA PRO A 164 2.07 8.30 -12.97
C PRO A 164 2.43 9.61 -13.68
N GLY A 165 3.30 9.51 -14.68
CA GLY A 165 3.73 10.62 -15.53
C GLY A 165 2.64 11.11 -16.47
N PRO A 166 2.91 12.19 -17.24
CA PRO A 166 1.97 12.70 -18.25
C PRO A 166 1.59 11.66 -19.30
N GLU A 167 2.50 10.78 -19.66
CA GLU A 167 2.30 9.69 -20.62
C GLU A 167 1.60 8.48 -19.99
N GLY A 168 1.60 8.37 -18.67
CA GLY A 168 1.04 7.24 -17.93
C GLY A 168 -0.48 7.13 -18.04
N ARG A 169 -0.98 5.91 -17.91
CA ARG A 169 -2.40 5.62 -17.63
C ARG A 169 -2.63 5.76 -16.11
N LEU A 170 -3.85 5.54 -15.63
CA LEU A 170 -4.23 5.59 -14.21
C LEU A 170 -3.90 6.93 -13.53
N ARG A 171 -4.10 8.04 -14.25
CA ARG A 171 -3.85 9.41 -13.77
C ARG A 171 -5.06 10.33 -13.88
N PHE A 172 -5.02 11.45 -13.19
CA PHE A 172 -6.00 12.51 -13.35
C PHE A 172 -5.91 13.19 -14.75
N ALA A 173 -6.94 13.93 -15.10
CA ALA A 173 -6.97 14.70 -16.35
C ALA A 173 -5.78 15.66 -16.49
N LEU A 174 -5.40 16.31 -15.38
CA LEU A 174 -4.15 17.07 -15.28
C LEU A 174 -3.08 16.19 -14.62
N PRO A 175 -1.87 16.11 -15.20
CA PRO A 175 -0.75 15.40 -14.57
C PRO A 175 -0.38 16.05 -13.24
N ILE A 176 0.23 15.28 -12.34
CA ILE A 176 0.66 15.77 -11.04
C ILE A 176 2.14 16.17 -11.11
N ASP A 177 2.43 17.43 -10.79
CA ASP A 177 3.80 17.94 -10.66
C ASP A 177 4.38 17.56 -9.29
N THR A 178 5.14 16.47 -9.27
CA THR A 178 5.79 15.94 -8.07
C THR A 178 7.06 16.70 -7.68
N ASP A 179 7.60 17.55 -8.55
CA ASP A 179 8.81 18.31 -8.30
C ASP A 179 8.54 19.57 -7.45
N ASN A 180 7.32 20.11 -7.54
CA ASN A 180 6.89 21.32 -6.88
C ASN A 180 5.80 21.12 -5.82
N PRO A 181 5.93 20.16 -4.88
CA PRO A 181 4.93 19.94 -3.84
C PRO A 181 4.86 21.11 -2.87
N ILE A 182 3.65 21.36 -2.39
CA ILE A 182 3.38 22.38 -1.37
C ILE A 182 3.32 21.70 0.00
N PHE A 183 3.96 22.30 1.01
CA PHE A 183 3.95 21.80 2.37
C PHE A 183 3.39 22.88 3.31
N GLU A 184 2.47 22.51 4.16
CA GLU A 184 2.00 23.38 5.24
C GLU A 184 3.15 23.72 6.22
N ARG A 185 4.04 22.76 6.48
CA ARG A 185 5.18 22.91 7.39
C ARG A 185 6.41 23.47 6.71
N ASN A 186 7.03 24.47 7.32
CA ASN A 186 8.28 25.08 6.81
C ASN A 186 9.43 24.07 6.68
N ALA A 187 9.46 23.02 7.50
CA ALA A 187 10.49 21.97 7.43
C ALA A 187 10.37 21.09 6.16
N ARG A 188 9.24 21.14 5.45
CA ARG A 188 9.01 20.38 4.20
C ARG A 188 9.36 18.90 4.39
N ARG A 189 10.21 18.35 3.49
CA ARG A 189 10.70 16.97 3.57
C ARG A 189 11.54 16.67 4.82
N GLY A 190 12.07 17.70 5.51
CA GLY A 190 12.78 17.55 6.78
C GLY A 190 11.86 17.52 8.01
N ALA A 191 10.55 17.47 7.84
CA ALA A 191 9.60 17.40 8.95
C ALA A 191 9.81 16.11 9.76
N VAL A 192 9.63 16.20 11.09
CA VAL A 192 9.63 15.05 12.00
C VAL A 192 8.20 14.78 12.41
N ASP A 193 7.75 13.55 12.18
CA ASP A 193 6.43 13.06 12.55
C ASP A 193 6.55 12.04 13.70
N TYR A 194 5.44 11.77 14.38
CA TYR A 194 5.40 10.90 15.54
C TYR A 194 4.21 9.95 15.46
N ALA A 195 4.41 8.71 15.91
CA ALA A 195 3.31 7.77 16.06
C ALA A 195 3.51 6.86 17.28
N ALA A 196 2.40 6.32 17.77
CA ALA A 196 2.38 5.28 18.79
C ALA A 196 1.28 4.28 18.45
N ARG A 197 1.54 2.98 18.67
CA ARG A 197 0.56 1.90 18.50
C ARG A 197 0.64 0.95 19.67
N TYR A 198 -0.50 0.69 20.28
CA TYR A 198 -0.69 -0.42 21.21
C TYR A 198 -1.46 -1.53 20.53
N SER A 199 -1.04 -2.78 20.69
CA SER A 199 -1.76 -3.96 20.20
C SER A 199 -1.73 -5.09 21.22
N ASN A 200 -2.81 -5.88 21.27
CA ASN A 200 -2.90 -7.04 22.16
C ASN A 200 -3.98 -8.02 21.70
N PHE A 201 -3.84 -9.26 22.14
CA PHE A 201 -4.82 -10.34 21.95
C PHE A 201 -5.63 -10.53 23.23
N PHE A 202 -6.96 -10.55 23.09
CA PHE A 202 -7.90 -10.82 24.18
C PHE A 202 -8.80 -12.00 23.81
N GLY A 203 -8.36 -13.20 24.10
CA GLY A 203 -9.04 -14.42 23.63
C GLY A 203 -9.00 -14.50 22.10
N ASN A 204 -10.17 -14.41 21.46
CA ASN A 204 -10.31 -14.45 20.00
C ASN A 204 -10.25 -13.06 19.33
N TRP A 205 -10.04 -12.00 20.12
CA TRP A 205 -9.90 -10.65 19.63
C TRP A 205 -8.44 -10.28 19.43
N ASP A 206 -8.13 -9.69 18.29
CA ASP A 206 -6.91 -8.92 18.04
C ASP A 206 -7.31 -7.45 17.95
N VAL A 207 -6.65 -6.61 18.74
CA VAL A 207 -7.02 -5.18 18.87
C VAL A 207 -5.77 -4.33 18.75
N GLY A 208 -5.82 -3.33 17.87
CA GLY A 208 -4.82 -2.30 17.72
C GLY A 208 -5.43 -0.91 17.92
N VAL A 209 -4.74 -0.06 18.69
CA VAL A 209 -5.08 1.35 18.85
C VAL A 209 -3.86 2.18 18.54
N SER A 210 -3.99 3.19 17.70
CA SER A 210 -2.86 4.02 17.33
C SER A 210 -3.18 5.52 17.30
N ALA A 211 -2.12 6.30 17.40
CA ALA A 211 -2.15 7.74 17.21
C ALA A 211 -0.99 8.16 16.30
N PHE A 212 -1.25 9.06 15.38
CA PHE A 212 -0.28 9.66 14.47
C PHE A 212 -0.40 11.18 14.51
N HIS A 213 0.74 11.87 14.50
CA HIS A 213 0.81 13.30 14.35
C HIS A 213 1.95 13.71 13.44
N GLY A 214 1.63 14.26 12.27
CA GLY A 214 2.65 14.56 11.29
C GLY A 214 2.10 15.02 9.95
N THR A 215 2.91 14.90 8.92
CA THR A 215 2.57 15.24 7.53
C THR A 215 1.69 14.13 6.94
N SER A 216 0.57 14.48 6.33
CA SER A 216 -0.36 13.52 5.72
C SER A 216 0.30 12.72 4.60
N ARG A 217 0.01 11.41 4.54
CA ARG A 217 0.40 10.55 3.41
C ARG A 217 -0.55 10.67 2.23
N GLU A 218 -1.75 11.21 2.46
CA GLU A 218 -2.73 11.52 1.44
C GLU A 218 -2.68 13.03 1.15
N PRO A 219 -2.10 13.49 0.01
CA PRO A 219 -2.12 14.89 -0.36
C PRO A 219 -3.50 15.31 -0.87
N ARG A 220 -3.91 16.54 -0.60
CA ARG A 220 -4.90 17.23 -1.40
C ARG A 220 -4.23 17.91 -2.58
N PHE A 221 -5.00 18.38 -3.55
CA PHE A 221 -4.44 18.97 -4.76
C PHE A 221 -4.89 20.42 -4.97
N THR A 222 -4.05 21.19 -5.63
CA THR A 222 -4.37 22.53 -6.16
C THR A 222 -3.81 22.66 -7.56
N ILE A 223 -4.38 23.56 -8.37
CA ILE A 223 -3.90 23.78 -9.73
C ILE A 223 -2.60 24.60 -9.69
N ALA A 224 -1.63 24.18 -10.49
CA ALA A 224 -0.42 24.95 -10.74
C ALA A 224 -0.77 26.32 -11.36
N PRO A 225 0.02 27.39 -11.12
CA PRO A 225 -0.23 28.71 -11.72
C PRO A 225 -0.28 28.72 -13.25
N THR A 226 0.31 27.72 -13.89
CA THR A 226 0.26 27.53 -15.36
C THR A 226 -1.06 26.97 -15.85
N GLY A 227 -1.90 26.41 -14.97
CA GLY A 227 -3.12 25.70 -15.34
C GLY A 227 -2.90 24.31 -15.96
N ALA A 228 -1.65 23.85 -16.09
CA ALA A 228 -1.29 22.64 -16.85
C ALA A 228 -1.03 21.40 -15.97
N ALA A 229 -1.01 21.55 -14.65
CA ALA A 229 -0.72 20.45 -13.71
C ALA A 229 -1.41 20.65 -12.38
N LEU A 230 -1.50 19.58 -11.59
CA LEU A 230 -1.90 19.58 -10.19
C LEU A 230 -0.65 19.61 -9.30
N LEU A 231 -0.66 20.40 -8.26
CA LEU A 231 0.37 20.43 -7.21
C LEU A 231 -0.14 19.65 -5.99
N PRO A 232 0.59 18.63 -5.52
CA PRO A 232 0.21 17.95 -4.28
C PRO A 232 0.52 18.84 -3.08
N VAL A 233 -0.45 18.96 -2.17
CA VAL A 233 -0.38 19.76 -0.95
C VAL A 233 -0.38 18.83 0.25
N TYR A 234 0.69 18.87 1.03
CA TYR A 234 0.88 18.03 2.20
C TYR A 234 0.61 18.81 3.48
N ASP A 235 -0.55 18.56 4.05
CA ASP A 235 -1.02 19.17 5.29
C ASP A 235 -0.50 18.42 6.51
N ARG A 236 -0.56 19.08 7.67
CA ARG A 236 -0.27 18.45 8.95
C ARG A 236 -1.55 17.88 9.54
N ILE A 237 -1.53 16.60 9.89
CA ILE A 237 -2.67 15.89 10.45
C ILE A 237 -2.41 15.38 11.87
N THR A 238 -3.51 15.14 12.59
CA THR A 238 -3.56 14.30 13.78
C THR A 238 -4.63 13.24 13.54
N GLN A 239 -4.25 11.97 13.70
CA GLN A 239 -5.14 10.83 13.51
C GLN A 239 -5.11 9.92 14.72
N GLY A 240 -6.29 9.56 15.23
CA GLY A 240 -6.50 8.45 16.14
C GLY A 240 -7.12 7.28 15.37
N SER A 241 -6.66 6.04 15.63
CA SER A 241 -7.08 4.87 14.87
C SER A 241 -7.38 3.67 15.78
N LEU A 242 -8.29 2.83 15.32
CA LEU A 242 -8.64 1.55 15.91
C LEU A 242 -8.73 0.50 14.81
N ASP A 243 -8.11 -0.65 15.00
CA ASP A 243 -8.31 -1.84 14.20
C ASP A 243 -8.64 -3.02 15.11
N VAL A 244 -9.59 -3.83 14.67
CA VAL A 244 -10.06 -4.99 15.43
C VAL A 244 -10.29 -6.17 14.50
N GLN A 245 -9.96 -7.35 15.00
CA GLN A 245 -10.27 -8.61 14.35
C GLN A 245 -10.82 -9.59 15.38
N TYR A 246 -11.85 -10.37 15.02
CA TYR A 246 -12.42 -11.39 15.87
C TYR A 246 -12.61 -12.69 15.09
N THR A 247 -11.99 -13.77 15.57
CA THR A 247 -12.05 -15.10 14.95
C THR A 247 -12.99 -16.01 15.72
N ALA A 248 -14.00 -16.55 15.02
CA ALA A 248 -14.97 -17.49 15.61
C ALA A 248 -15.29 -18.63 14.63
N GLY A 249 -14.59 -19.76 14.75
CA GLY A 249 -14.72 -20.88 13.82
C GLY A 249 -14.31 -20.50 12.41
N ALA A 250 -15.24 -20.57 11.46
CA ALA A 250 -15.01 -20.18 10.07
C ALA A 250 -15.24 -18.68 9.81
N TRP A 251 -15.65 -17.90 10.80
CA TRP A 251 -15.89 -16.48 10.70
C TRP A 251 -14.70 -15.67 11.17
N LEU A 252 -14.34 -14.68 10.38
CA LEU A 252 -13.36 -13.66 10.69
C LEU A 252 -14.03 -12.28 10.52
N TRP A 253 -14.33 -11.62 11.63
CA TRP A 253 -14.86 -10.26 11.64
C TRP A 253 -13.72 -9.27 11.68
N LYS A 254 -13.80 -8.21 10.86
CA LYS A 254 -12.75 -7.21 10.69
C LYS A 254 -13.34 -5.82 10.82
N GLY A 255 -12.56 -4.88 11.34
CA GLY A 255 -12.97 -3.48 11.36
C GLY A 255 -11.81 -2.53 11.58
N GLU A 256 -11.86 -1.42 10.88
CA GLU A 256 -10.95 -0.29 11.04
C GLU A 256 -11.76 1.00 11.21
N ALA A 257 -11.25 1.90 12.03
CA ALA A 257 -11.86 3.22 12.22
C ALA A 257 -10.79 4.27 12.48
N ILE A 258 -10.99 5.46 11.93
CA ILE A 258 -10.13 6.61 12.15
C ILE A 258 -10.94 7.87 12.48
N VAL A 259 -10.34 8.74 13.29
CA VAL A 259 -10.72 10.15 13.41
C VAL A 259 -9.51 10.97 13.01
N ARG A 260 -9.65 11.82 12.00
CA ARG A 260 -8.56 12.62 11.44
C ARG A 260 -8.94 14.11 11.42
N GLY A 261 -8.03 14.95 11.89
CA GLY A 261 -8.10 16.41 11.78
C GLY A 261 -6.84 16.97 11.16
N GLY A 262 -6.93 18.20 10.60
CA GLY A 262 -5.82 18.91 9.97
C GLY A 262 -5.96 19.07 8.45
N GLN A 263 -6.91 18.38 7.82
CA GLN A 263 -7.25 18.51 6.40
C GLN A 263 -8.74 18.85 6.28
N GLY A 264 -9.04 20.14 6.19
CA GLY A 264 -10.43 20.61 6.26
C GLY A 264 -11.05 20.40 7.66
N LYS A 265 -12.32 19.94 7.70
CA LYS A 265 -13.00 19.57 8.94
C LYS A 265 -12.46 18.24 9.49
N THR A 266 -12.51 18.10 10.82
CA THR A 266 -12.27 16.79 11.42
C THR A 266 -13.36 15.81 10.97
N PHE A 267 -12.97 14.63 10.51
CA PHE A 267 -13.87 13.62 10.01
C PHE A 267 -13.61 12.25 10.67
N PHE A 268 -14.60 11.40 10.54
CA PHE A 268 -14.55 9.98 10.86
C PHE A 268 -14.59 9.18 9.56
N ALA A 269 -13.79 8.11 9.49
CA ALA A 269 -13.92 7.09 8.47
C ALA A 269 -13.83 5.69 9.11
N GLY A 270 -14.50 4.72 8.53
CA GLY A 270 -14.51 3.35 9.03
C GLY A 270 -14.79 2.33 7.95
N VAL A 271 -14.23 1.15 8.12
CA VAL A 271 -14.52 -0.07 7.34
C VAL A 271 -14.85 -1.17 8.32
N ALA A 272 -15.92 -1.91 8.06
CA ALA A 272 -16.29 -3.08 8.87
C ALA A 272 -16.87 -4.18 8.00
N GLY A 273 -16.50 -5.42 8.29
CA GLY A 273 -16.96 -6.55 7.51
C GLY A 273 -16.59 -7.89 8.10
N PHE A 274 -16.66 -8.89 7.26
CA PHE A 274 -16.33 -10.26 7.64
C PHE A 274 -15.78 -11.06 6.46
N GLU A 275 -15.09 -12.14 6.81
CA GLU A 275 -14.76 -13.23 5.90
C GLU A 275 -15.32 -14.52 6.49
N TYR A 276 -15.96 -15.33 5.65
CA TYR A 276 -16.47 -16.66 6.00
C TYR A 276 -15.81 -17.72 5.14
N THR A 277 -15.10 -18.66 5.74
CA THR A 277 -14.38 -19.71 5.02
C THR A 277 -15.20 -20.98 4.91
N VAL A 278 -15.45 -21.42 3.68
CA VAL A 278 -16.01 -22.74 3.35
C VAL A 278 -14.84 -23.64 3.00
N TYR A 279 -14.57 -24.60 3.87
CA TYR A 279 -13.45 -25.53 3.70
C TYR A 279 -13.80 -26.67 2.75
N GLN A 280 -12.80 -27.11 1.99
CA GLN A 280 -12.84 -28.33 1.15
C GLN A 280 -14.01 -28.36 0.16
N ILE A 281 -14.23 -27.24 -0.55
CA ILE A 281 -15.30 -27.17 -1.56
C ILE A 281 -15.10 -28.24 -2.65
N PHE A 282 -16.22 -28.81 -3.14
CA PHE A 282 -16.24 -29.85 -4.16
C PHE A 282 -15.44 -31.12 -3.81
N ASP A 283 -15.33 -31.45 -2.51
CA ASP A 283 -14.50 -32.58 -2.04
C ASP A 283 -13.03 -32.50 -2.49
N LYS A 284 -12.54 -31.26 -2.68
CA LYS A 284 -11.15 -30.93 -3.00
C LYS A 284 -10.50 -30.25 -1.78
N PRO A 285 -9.17 -30.18 -1.74
CA PRO A 285 -8.46 -29.44 -0.69
C PRO A 285 -8.60 -27.89 -0.87
N TRP A 286 -9.62 -27.42 -1.54
CA TRP A 286 -9.84 -26.03 -1.87
C TRP A 286 -10.67 -25.34 -0.79
N ASP A 287 -10.22 -24.20 -0.33
CA ASP A 287 -10.95 -23.37 0.62
C ASP A 287 -11.44 -22.09 -0.05
N LEU A 288 -12.70 -21.75 0.17
CA LEU A 288 -13.34 -20.56 -0.37
C LEU A 288 -13.69 -19.60 0.77
N GLY A 289 -13.00 -18.47 0.84
CA GLY A 289 -13.34 -17.32 1.68
C GLY A 289 -14.35 -16.42 0.96
N LEU A 290 -15.45 -16.10 1.61
CA LEU A 290 -16.43 -15.11 1.13
C LEU A 290 -16.30 -13.86 1.99
N LEU A 291 -16.05 -12.71 1.35
CA LEU A 291 -15.81 -11.43 2.00
C LEU A 291 -16.96 -10.46 1.76
N ALA A 292 -17.29 -9.66 2.77
CA ALA A 292 -18.15 -8.50 2.60
C ALA A 292 -17.72 -7.41 3.59
N GLU A 293 -17.55 -6.17 3.08
CA GLU A 293 -17.14 -5.02 3.87
C GLU A 293 -17.98 -3.80 3.48
N TYR A 294 -18.29 -2.95 4.44
CA TYR A 294 -18.90 -1.65 4.24
C TYR A 294 -17.90 -0.57 4.59
N LEU A 295 -17.72 0.39 3.67
CA LEU A 295 -16.79 1.50 3.77
C LEU A 295 -17.58 2.80 3.94
N TYR A 296 -17.17 3.62 4.91
CA TYR A 296 -17.69 4.95 5.11
C TYR A 296 -16.54 5.93 5.33
N ASP A 297 -16.55 7.05 4.61
CA ASP A 297 -15.60 8.15 4.79
C ASP A 297 -16.35 9.49 4.81
N GLY A 298 -16.39 10.12 5.96
CA GLY A 298 -17.10 11.39 6.19
C GLY A 298 -16.26 12.63 5.94
N ARG A 299 -15.18 12.55 5.14
CA ARG A 299 -14.40 13.73 4.75
C ARG A 299 -15.21 14.66 3.85
N ASP A 300 -14.99 15.96 4.02
CA ASP A 300 -15.59 16.98 3.15
C ASP A 300 -14.61 17.17 1.98
N ASP A 301 -14.68 16.26 1.04
CA ASP A 301 -13.80 16.25 -0.14
C ASP A 301 -14.25 17.19 -1.23
N GLY A 302 -15.29 18.02 -0.99
CA GLY A 302 -15.85 19.05 -1.85
C GLY A 302 -15.07 19.26 -3.13
N PHE A 303 -15.27 18.34 -4.10
CA PHE A 303 -14.66 18.42 -5.42
C PHE A 303 -15.38 19.56 -6.17
N VAL A 304 -14.90 20.77 -5.99
CA VAL A 304 -15.37 21.88 -6.80
C VAL A 304 -14.57 21.84 -8.11
N LEU A 305 -15.10 21.14 -9.10
CA LEU A 305 -14.82 21.41 -10.50
C LEU A 305 -15.46 22.77 -10.84
N GLU A 306 -15.02 23.85 -10.22
CA GLU A 306 -15.22 25.15 -10.83
C GLU A 306 -14.41 25.17 -12.12
N THR A 307 -14.94 25.72 -13.16
CA THR A 307 -14.55 25.64 -14.59
C THR A 307 -13.05 25.78 -14.90
N PHE A 308 -12.21 26.07 -13.93
CA PHE A 308 -10.75 26.19 -13.99
C PHE A 308 -10.02 25.89 -12.65
N GLY A 309 -10.64 25.24 -11.65
CA GLY A 309 -10.01 25.08 -10.35
C GLY A 309 -10.36 23.80 -9.63
N LEU A 310 -9.56 22.74 -9.79
CA LEU A 310 -9.51 21.61 -8.88
C LEU A 310 -8.84 22.05 -7.56
N THR A 311 -9.62 22.52 -6.59
CA THR A 311 -9.15 22.72 -5.23
C THR A 311 -9.95 21.84 -4.31
N SER A 312 -9.29 20.93 -3.59
CA SER A 312 -9.97 20.15 -2.55
C SER A 312 -9.60 20.65 -1.17
N ALA A 313 -10.57 20.73 -0.29
CA ALA A 313 -10.35 21.04 1.13
C ALA A 313 -9.75 19.84 1.87
N ALA A 314 -9.96 18.63 1.38
CA ALA A 314 -9.44 17.37 1.90
C ALA A 314 -8.86 16.52 0.76
N PRO A 315 -8.05 15.49 1.03
CA PRO A 315 -7.63 14.52 0.05
C PRO A 315 -8.82 13.81 -0.59
N PHE A 316 -8.69 13.47 -1.86
CA PHE A 316 -9.69 12.68 -2.55
C PHE A 316 -9.77 11.26 -1.98
N THR A 317 -10.96 10.69 -2.03
CA THR A 317 -11.18 9.27 -1.82
C THR A 317 -12.22 8.76 -2.81
N ALA A 318 -12.01 7.56 -3.34
CA ALA A 318 -13.00 6.88 -4.16
C ALA A 318 -14.00 6.08 -3.31
N PHE A 319 -13.84 6.07 -1.98
CA PHE A 319 -14.58 5.22 -1.06
C PHE A 319 -15.26 6.07 0.01
N GLN A 320 -16.43 6.65 -0.30
CA GLN A 320 -17.20 7.48 0.62
C GLN A 320 -18.34 6.71 1.28
N ASN A 321 -19.05 5.88 0.51
CA ASN A 321 -20.20 5.11 0.96
C ASN A 321 -20.31 3.86 0.08
N ASP A 322 -19.45 2.86 0.33
CA ASP A 322 -19.25 1.74 -0.57
C ASP A 322 -19.56 0.41 0.11
N VAL A 323 -20.01 -0.54 -0.70
CA VAL A 323 -20.08 -1.95 -0.33
C VAL A 323 -19.07 -2.74 -1.16
N PHE A 324 -18.14 -3.34 -0.49
CA PHE A 324 -17.21 -4.31 -1.08
C PHE A 324 -17.68 -5.73 -0.82
N THR A 325 -17.64 -6.58 -1.86
CA THR A 325 -17.85 -8.02 -1.74
C THR A 325 -16.78 -8.75 -2.53
N GLY A 326 -16.28 -9.85 -1.99
CA GLY A 326 -15.20 -10.59 -2.62
C GLY A 326 -15.24 -12.08 -2.32
N ALA A 327 -14.42 -12.81 -3.05
CA ALA A 327 -14.19 -14.24 -2.88
C ALA A 327 -12.70 -14.57 -3.04
N ARG A 328 -12.14 -15.26 -2.06
CA ARG A 328 -10.77 -15.76 -2.04
C ARG A 328 -10.79 -17.27 -2.18
N LEU A 329 -10.15 -17.80 -3.21
CA LEU A 329 -10.02 -19.23 -3.43
C LEU A 329 -8.56 -19.66 -3.21
N ALA A 330 -8.34 -20.48 -2.19
CA ALA A 330 -7.06 -21.15 -1.95
C ALA A 330 -7.15 -22.59 -2.45
N PHE A 331 -6.30 -22.96 -3.40
CA PHE A 331 -6.30 -24.33 -3.94
C PHE A 331 -5.59 -25.32 -3.01
N ASN A 332 -4.83 -24.82 -2.04
CA ASN A 332 -4.04 -25.62 -1.09
C ASN A 332 -3.17 -26.68 -1.78
N ASP A 333 -2.65 -26.35 -2.94
CA ASP A 333 -1.74 -27.19 -3.72
C ASP A 333 -0.27 -26.88 -3.39
N THR A 334 0.64 -27.71 -3.85
CA THR A 334 2.10 -27.53 -3.61
C THR A 334 2.68 -26.32 -4.33
N GLN A 335 1.93 -25.68 -5.21
CA GLN A 335 2.33 -24.51 -5.97
C GLN A 335 1.73 -23.21 -5.39
N ASP A 336 1.08 -23.26 -4.23
CA ASP A 336 0.43 -22.13 -3.56
C ASP A 336 -0.47 -21.33 -4.53
N THR A 337 -1.30 -22.06 -5.30
CA THR A 337 -2.23 -21.41 -6.22
C THR A 337 -3.33 -20.73 -5.43
N SER A 338 -3.53 -19.44 -5.67
CA SER A 338 -4.60 -18.65 -5.07
C SER A 338 -5.24 -17.71 -6.07
N MET A 339 -6.46 -17.32 -5.79
CA MET A 339 -7.21 -16.32 -6.55
C MET A 339 -8.04 -15.49 -5.59
N LEU A 340 -8.05 -14.17 -5.78
CA LEU A 340 -8.93 -13.22 -5.10
C LEU A 340 -9.70 -12.44 -6.16
N ALA A 341 -10.99 -12.29 -5.98
CA ALA A 341 -11.80 -11.42 -6.83
C ALA A 341 -12.74 -10.59 -5.94
N GLY A 342 -12.89 -9.31 -6.27
CA GLY A 342 -13.71 -8.39 -5.51
C GLY A 342 -14.40 -7.36 -6.38
N VAL A 343 -15.52 -6.86 -5.86
CA VAL A 343 -16.32 -5.78 -6.47
C VAL A 343 -16.64 -4.77 -5.38
N SER A 344 -16.31 -3.50 -5.61
CA SER A 344 -16.78 -2.37 -4.82
C SER A 344 -17.86 -1.61 -5.59
N VAL A 345 -18.93 -1.28 -4.90
CA VAL A 345 -20.07 -0.52 -5.44
C VAL A 345 -20.27 0.70 -4.57
N ASP A 346 -20.18 1.89 -5.16
CA ASP A 346 -20.60 3.13 -4.54
C ASP A 346 -22.12 3.16 -4.42
N VAL A 347 -22.64 3.32 -3.20
CA VAL A 347 -24.08 3.28 -2.91
C VAL A 347 -24.78 4.55 -3.37
N ASP A 348 -24.05 5.67 -3.47
CA ASP A 348 -24.63 6.98 -3.77
C ASP A 348 -24.79 7.21 -5.27
N ASP A 349 -23.85 6.75 -6.12
CA ASP A 349 -23.87 6.96 -7.56
C ASP A 349 -23.89 5.67 -8.40
N SER A 350 -23.72 4.50 -7.77
CA SER A 350 -23.66 3.19 -8.42
C SER A 350 -22.44 2.98 -9.32
N SER A 351 -21.39 3.76 -9.15
CA SER A 351 -20.09 3.49 -9.74
C SER A 351 -19.56 2.16 -9.20
N LEU A 352 -18.90 1.38 -10.07
CA LEU A 352 -18.47 0.04 -9.74
C LEU A 352 -17.01 -0.17 -10.17
N SER A 353 -16.20 -0.68 -9.27
CA SER A 353 -14.87 -1.19 -9.55
C SER A 353 -14.77 -2.68 -9.23
N MET A 354 -14.08 -3.42 -10.08
CA MET A 354 -13.85 -4.86 -9.91
C MET A 354 -12.37 -5.16 -10.07
N PHE A 355 -11.88 -6.09 -9.26
CA PHE A 355 -10.54 -6.64 -9.46
C PHE A 355 -10.54 -8.18 -9.41
N VAL A 356 -9.54 -8.76 -10.07
CA VAL A 356 -9.23 -10.18 -10.02
C VAL A 356 -7.72 -10.30 -9.94
N GLU A 357 -7.25 -11.03 -8.95
CA GLU A 357 -5.84 -11.35 -8.74
C GLU A 357 -5.69 -12.86 -8.66
N ALA A 358 -4.70 -13.39 -9.30
CA ALA A 358 -4.40 -14.82 -9.24
C ALA A 358 -2.89 -15.02 -9.27
N GLU A 359 -2.42 -15.97 -8.49
CA GLU A 359 -1.01 -16.28 -8.40
C GLU A 359 -0.76 -17.78 -8.34
N ARG A 360 0.42 -18.16 -8.84
CA ARG A 360 0.89 -19.53 -8.80
C ARG A 360 2.42 -19.61 -8.85
N ARG A 361 3.01 -20.44 -8.01
CA ARG A 361 4.42 -20.84 -8.18
C ARG A 361 4.57 -21.78 -9.37
N LEU A 362 5.63 -21.59 -10.12
CA LEU A 362 6.03 -22.45 -11.23
C LEU A 362 7.37 -23.10 -10.89
N GLY A 363 7.32 -24.29 -10.30
CA GLY A 363 8.48 -24.96 -9.73
C GLY A 363 8.98 -24.31 -8.44
N GLN A 364 10.32 -24.22 -8.26
CA GLN A 364 10.92 -23.75 -7.00
C GLN A 364 11.23 -22.26 -6.98
N ASN A 365 11.48 -21.66 -8.13
CA ASN A 365 12.08 -20.32 -8.24
C ASN A 365 11.27 -19.35 -9.11
N TRP A 366 10.12 -19.74 -9.61
CA TRP A 366 9.29 -18.88 -10.45
C TRP A 366 7.90 -18.69 -9.85
N ARG A 367 7.33 -17.52 -10.09
CA ARG A 367 5.93 -17.19 -9.77
C ARG A 367 5.31 -16.48 -10.96
N ALA A 368 4.11 -16.89 -11.33
CA ALA A 368 3.27 -16.20 -12.29
C ALA A 368 2.12 -15.53 -11.56
N GLU A 369 1.84 -14.30 -11.91
CA GLU A 369 0.79 -13.46 -11.34
C GLU A 369 -0.05 -12.87 -12.46
N LEU A 370 -1.35 -12.80 -12.24
CA LEU A 370 -2.33 -12.18 -13.11
C LEU A 370 -3.15 -11.23 -12.27
N GLU A 371 -3.28 -10.00 -12.73
CA GLU A 371 -4.11 -8.98 -12.11
C GLU A 371 -5.01 -8.35 -13.17
N SER A 372 -6.23 -8.02 -12.81
CA SER A 372 -7.15 -7.25 -13.65
C SER A 372 -7.92 -6.27 -12.80
N ARG A 373 -8.06 -5.04 -13.28
CA ARG A 373 -8.93 -4.02 -12.69
C ARG A 373 -9.86 -3.46 -13.77
N LEU A 374 -11.14 -3.36 -13.43
CA LEU A 374 -12.20 -2.98 -14.36
C LEU A 374 -13.10 -1.93 -13.71
N PHE A 375 -13.52 -0.93 -14.47
CA PHE A 375 -14.36 0.16 -14.01
C PHE A 375 -15.67 0.22 -14.82
N PHE A 376 -16.80 0.18 -14.15
CA PHE A 376 -18.11 0.14 -14.79
C PHE A 376 -19.01 1.23 -14.24
N ASN A 377 -19.88 1.75 -15.11
CA ASN A 377 -20.93 2.73 -14.75
C ASN A 377 -20.40 3.90 -13.91
N VAL A 378 -19.17 4.33 -14.16
CA VAL A 378 -18.53 5.38 -13.36
C VAL A 378 -19.20 6.71 -13.59
N ASP A 379 -19.77 7.30 -12.53
CA ASP A 379 -20.38 8.64 -12.59
C ASP A 379 -19.31 9.68 -12.95
N PRO A 380 -19.59 10.60 -13.90
CA PRO A 380 -18.63 11.65 -14.26
C PRO A 380 -18.19 12.56 -13.10
N ALA A 381 -18.98 12.65 -12.03
CA ALA A 381 -18.63 13.41 -10.84
C ALA A 381 -17.79 12.59 -9.83
N ASN A 382 -17.72 11.27 -9.99
CA ASN A 382 -16.90 10.41 -9.15
C ASN A 382 -15.41 10.58 -9.49
N LEU A 383 -14.53 10.44 -8.49
CA LEU A 383 -13.09 10.51 -8.68
C LEU A 383 -12.58 9.46 -9.69
N ALA A 384 -13.15 8.26 -9.65
CA ALA A 384 -12.83 7.18 -10.58
C ALA A 384 -13.12 7.52 -12.06
N ALA A 385 -13.86 8.62 -12.34
CA ALA A 385 -14.08 9.09 -13.71
C ALA A 385 -12.79 9.40 -14.46
N SER A 386 -11.72 9.74 -13.73
CA SER A 386 -10.40 9.98 -14.33
C SER A 386 -9.71 8.71 -14.84
N VAL A 387 -10.13 7.53 -14.38
CA VAL A 387 -9.57 6.22 -14.79
C VAL A 387 -10.60 5.29 -15.41
N ARG A 388 -11.79 5.80 -15.76
CA ARG A 388 -12.90 4.97 -16.27
C ARG A 388 -12.62 4.23 -17.57
N ASN A 389 -11.62 4.65 -18.35
CA ASN A 389 -11.15 3.99 -19.57
C ASN A 389 -9.84 3.23 -19.33
N ASP A 390 -9.41 3.11 -18.09
CA ASP A 390 -8.14 2.50 -17.73
C ASP A 390 -8.33 1.09 -17.18
N ASP A 391 -9.35 0.35 -17.68
CA ASP A 391 -9.39 -1.10 -17.47
C ASP A 391 -8.08 -1.72 -17.88
N PHE A 392 -7.55 -2.65 -17.08
CA PHE A 392 -6.30 -3.29 -17.43
C PHE A 392 -6.24 -4.77 -17.02
N LEU A 393 -5.32 -5.47 -17.69
CA LEU A 393 -4.90 -6.82 -17.37
C LEU A 393 -3.36 -6.81 -17.28
N THR A 394 -2.82 -7.19 -16.13
CA THR A 394 -1.38 -7.34 -15.89
C THR A 394 -1.01 -8.81 -15.82
N PHE A 395 0.03 -9.20 -16.55
CA PHE A 395 0.72 -10.46 -16.34
C PHE A 395 2.14 -10.19 -15.88
N ARG A 396 2.53 -10.81 -14.76
CA ARG A 396 3.87 -10.71 -14.18
C ARG A 396 4.48 -12.11 -14.01
N LEU A 397 5.74 -12.24 -14.41
CA LEU A 397 6.53 -13.44 -14.20
C LEU A 397 7.79 -13.08 -13.41
N THR A 398 7.89 -13.62 -12.22
CA THR A 398 8.97 -13.34 -11.26
C THR A 398 9.87 -14.56 -11.11
N ARG A 399 11.18 -14.34 -11.10
CA ARG A 399 12.18 -15.33 -10.75
C ARG A 399 12.91 -14.94 -9.47
N TYR A 400 12.92 -15.84 -8.50
CA TYR A 400 13.66 -15.72 -7.23
C TYR A 400 15.03 -16.41 -7.32
N PHE A 401 16.03 -15.90 -6.58
CA PHE A 401 17.40 -16.44 -6.50
C PHE A 401 18.03 -16.25 -5.12
#